data_dc821bcc9a37c712c903fa1452d97899
#
_entry.id   dc821bcc9a37c712c903fa1452d97899
#
_cell.length_a   1.000
_cell.length_b   1.000
_cell.length_c   1.000
_cell.angle_alpha   90.00
_cell.angle_beta   90.00
_cell.angle_gamma   90.00
#
_symmetry.space_group_name_H-M   'P 1'
#
loop_
_entity.id
_entity.type
_entity.pdbx_description
1 polymer ?
#
loop_
_entity_poly.entity_id
_entity_poly.type
_entity_poly.pdbx_seq_one_letter_code
_entity_poly.pdbx_strand_id
1 'polypeptide(L)'
;VLEKFSIDSVIHLAAEFHVDHSINDPSPFIDSNIKGTFQLLETARNHWQEDLKDHRFLHVSTDEVYGMLGKEGLFTEQTPFAPNSPYSSSKASSDHLVRAWHHTFGMDTLITHCSNNYGPYQFPEKLIPLMIRNCLLGKELPVYGDGLQVRDWLYVEDHCEALDVVFHRGQSGESYNVGGLNEWENLSMVRH
;
A
#
# COMPACT_ATOMS: atom_id res chain seq x y z
N VAL A 1 -23.43 2.22 5.34
CA VAL A 1 -23.16 1.61 4.01
C VAL A 1 -23.18 0.11 4.13
N LEU A 2 -22.38 -0.50 5.04
CA LEU A 2 -22.28 -1.95 5.19
C LEU A 2 -23.66 -2.59 5.39
N GLU A 3 -24.41 -2.10 6.37
CA GLU A 3 -25.75 -2.59 6.69
C GLU A 3 -26.77 -2.39 5.54
N LYS A 4 -26.76 -1.18 4.93
CA LYS A 4 -27.70 -0.83 3.84
C LYS A 4 -27.56 -1.72 2.60
N PHE A 5 -26.35 -2.19 2.31
CA PHE A 5 -26.04 -2.96 1.11
C PHE A 5 -25.62 -4.41 1.40
N SER A 6 -25.76 -4.84 2.66
CA SER A 6 -25.36 -6.19 3.08
C SER A 6 -23.96 -6.55 2.62
N ILE A 7 -22.99 -5.64 2.87
CA ILE A 7 -21.60 -5.83 2.43
C ILE A 7 -20.97 -6.95 3.22
N ASP A 8 -20.47 -7.94 2.53
CA ASP A 8 -19.85 -9.15 3.09
C ASP A 8 -18.31 -9.13 3.04
N SER A 9 -17.72 -8.18 2.31
CA SER A 9 -16.27 -8.10 2.14
C SER A 9 -15.79 -6.67 1.96
N VAL A 10 -14.55 -6.40 2.36
CA VAL A 10 -13.91 -5.09 2.21
C VAL A 10 -12.53 -5.24 1.57
N ILE A 11 -12.26 -4.50 0.50
CA ILE A 11 -10.91 -4.26 -0.01
C ILE A 11 -10.56 -2.81 0.28
N HIS A 12 -9.65 -2.61 1.23
CA HIS A 12 -9.30 -1.29 1.76
C HIS A 12 -8.05 -0.72 1.08
N LEU A 13 -8.27 0.13 0.07
CA LEU A 13 -7.20 0.86 -0.64
C LEU A 13 -7.11 2.35 -0.20
N ALA A 14 -8.10 2.84 0.54
CA ALA A 14 -8.14 4.26 0.91
C ALA A 14 -7.00 4.62 1.87
N ALA A 15 -6.18 5.58 1.46
CA ALA A 15 -5.06 6.08 2.26
C ALA A 15 -4.62 7.46 1.77
N GLU A 16 -4.05 8.25 2.68
CA GLU A 16 -3.10 9.29 2.30
C GLU A 16 -1.78 8.62 1.91
N PHE A 17 -1.17 9.01 0.76
CA PHE A 17 -0.09 8.22 0.16
C PHE A 17 1.12 9.04 -0.34
N HIS A 18 1.11 10.36 -0.19
CA HIS A 18 2.18 11.22 -0.71
C HIS A 18 3.26 11.46 0.35
N VAL A 19 4.43 10.83 0.19
CA VAL A 19 5.52 10.85 1.19
C VAL A 19 5.93 12.28 1.56
N ASP A 20 6.17 13.16 0.56
CA ASP A 20 6.59 14.55 0.83
C ASP A 20 5.52 15.34 1.59
N HIS A 21 4.24 15.11 1.30
CA HIS A 21 3.15 15.71 2.08
C HIS A 21 3.17 15.21 3.52
N SER A 22 3.50 13.94 3.75
CA SER A 22 3.58 13.38 5.12
C SER A 22 4.71 14.00 5.95
N ILE A 23 5.78 14.45 5.29
CA ILE A 23 6.90 15.14 5.95
C ILE A 23 6.49 16.55 6.34
N ASN A 24 5.74 17.25 5.49
CA ASN A 24 5.30 18.62 5.74
C ASN A 24 4.15 18.71 6.75
N ASP A 25 3.17 17.81 6.65
CA ASP A 25 2.04 17.69 7.57
C ASP A 25 1.65 16.21 7.75
N PRO A 26 2.09 15.57 8.83
CA PRO A 26 1.78 14.16 9.09
C PRO A 26 0.35 13.91 9.60
N SER A 27 -0.37 14.95 10.04
CA SER A 27 -1.68 14.78 10.70
C SER A 27 -2.72 14.07 9.82
N PRO A 28 -2.89 14.42 8.52
CA PRO A 28 -3.83 13.71 7.64
C PRO A 28 -3.53 12.22 7.50
N PHE A 29 -2.24 11.84 7.56
CA PHE A 29 -1.82 10.43 7.47
C PHE A 29 -2.21 9.61 8.71
N ILE A 30 -2.12 10.21 9.89
CA ILE A 30 -2.60 9.61 11.13
C ILE A 30 -4.12 9.44 11.09
N ASP A 31 -4.83 10.49 10.69
CA ASP A 31 -6.29 10.49 10.64
C ASP A 31 -6.82 9.52 9.59
N SER A 32 -6.29 9.55 8.38
CA SER A 32 -6.73 8.70 7.27
C SER A 32 -6.25 7.26 7.43
N ASN A 33 -4.92 7.05 7.56
CA ASN A 33 -4.36 5.72 7.47
C ASN A 33 -4.56 4.92 8.76
N ILE A 34 -4.39 5.53 9.93
CA ILE A 34 -4.52 4.81 11.21
C ILE A 34 -5.96 4.84 11.71
N LYS A 35 -6.52 6.03 11.96
CA LYS A 35 -7.88 6.15 12.49
C LYS A 35 -8.92 5.67 11.48
N GLY A 36 -8.73 5.96 10.18
CA GLY A 36 -9.61 5.47 9.12
C GLY A 36 -9.63 3.95 9.05
N THR A 37 -8.47 3.29 9.07
CA THR A 37 -8.39 1.82 9.10
C THR A 37 -9.04 1.26 10.37
N PHE A 38 -8.76 1.84 11.54
CA PHE A 38 -9.43 1.46 12.79
C PHE A 38 -10.95 1.54 12.68
N GLN A 39 -11.49 2.65 12.16
CA GLN A 39 -12.93 2.84 12.02
C GLN A 39 -13.56 1.80 11.07
N LEU A 40 -12.89 1.47 9.96
CA LEU A 40 -13.38 0.45 9.04
C LEU A 40 -13.38 -0.94 9.68
N LEU A 41 -12.30 -1.30 10.38
CA LEU A 41 -12.19 -2.59 11.09
C LEU A 41 -13.28 -2.73 12.16
N GLU A 42 -13.49 -1.70 13.00
CA GLU A 42 -14.53 -1.73 14.04
C GLU A 42 -15.93 -1.75 13.43
N THR A 43 -16.16 -0.99 12.35
CA THR A 43 -17.46 -0.99 11.68
C THR A 43 -17.74 -2.34 11.04
N ALA A 44 -16.78 -2.95 10.39
CA ALA A 44 -16.89 -4.28 9.79
C ALA A 44 -17.13 -5.33 10.90
N ARG A 45 -16.32 -5.33 11.95
CA ARG A 45 -16.46 -6.24 13.09
C ARG A 45 -17.84 -6.17 13.73
N ASN A 46 -18.36 -4.95 13.98
CA ASN A 46 -19.66 -4.75 14.57
C ASN A 46 -20.81 -5.12 13.62
N HIS A 47 -20.61 -5.03 12.32
CA HIS A 47 -21.62 -5.41 11.33
C HIS A 47 -21.67 -6.93 11.13
N TRP A 48 -20.52 -7.59 11.02
CA TRP A 48 -20.41 -9.03 10.77
C TRP A 48 -20.58 -9.89 12.04
N GLN A 49 -20.35 -9.33 13.22
CA GLN A 49 -20.58 -9.94 14.55
C GLN A 49 -20.03 -11.36 14.69
N GLU A 50 -20.96 -12.37 14.73
CA GLU A 50 -20.59 -13.78 14.99
C GLU A 50 -20.01 -14.47 13.75
N ASP A 51 -20.21 -13.90 12.54
CA ASP A 51 -19.81 -14.48 11.27
C ASP A 51 -18.46 -13.92 10.73
N LEU A 52 -17.62 -13.41 11.62
CA LEU A 52 -16.33 -12.75 11.27
C LEU A 52 -15.39 -13.60 10.38
N LYS A 53 -15.54 -14.91 10.38
CA LYS A 53 -14.73 -15.83 9.56
C LYS A 53 -15.27 -16.03 8.16
N ASP A 54 -16.53 -15.68 7.93
CA ASP A 54 -17.21 -15.83 6.65
C ASP A 54 -17.15 -14.54 5.82
N HIS A 55 -16.56 -13.49 6.42
CA HIS A 55 -16.42 -12.15 5.85
C HIS A 55 -14.96 -11.75 5.79
N ARG A 56 -14.51 -11.24 4.64
CA ARG A 56 -13.09 -10.97 4.38
C ARG A 56 -12.75 -9.49 4.33
N PHE A 57 -11.66 -9.12 5.02
CA PHE A 57 -11.09 -7.79 5.00
C PHE A 57 -9.67 -7.82 4.42
N LEU A 58 -9.48 -7.34 3.19
CA LEU A 58 -8.17 -7.19 2.56
C LEU A 58 -7.68 -5.75 2.73
N HIS A 59 -6.53 -5.58 3.40
CA HIS A 59 -5.84 -4.30 3.53
C HIS A 59 -4.69 -4.18 2.53
N VAL A 60 -4.74 -3.17 1.67
CA VAL A 60 -3.67 -2.87 0.72
C VAL A 60 -2.68 -1.90 1.35
N SER A 61 -1.47 -2.38 1.61
CA SER A 61 -0.36 -1.64 2.20
C SER A 61 0.77 -1.43 1.18
N THR A 62 1.97 -1.18 1.66
CA THR A 62 3.15 -0.83 0.85
C THR A 62 4.40 -1.54 1.35
N ASP A 63 5.35 -1.83 0.48
CA ASP A 63 6.67 -2.33 0.82
C ASP A 63 7.53 -1.32 1.61
N GLU A 64 7.17 -0.04 1.59
CA GLU A 64 7.85 1.00 2.37
C GLU A 64 7.79 0.76 3.89
N VAL A 65 6.91 -0.11 4.37
CA VAL A 65 6.85 -0.52 5.79
C VAL A 65 8.10 -1.28 6.22
N TYR A 66 8.79 -1.93 5.30
CA TYR A 66 10.03 -2.66 5.56
C TYR A 66 11.27 -1.76 5.69
N GLY A 67 11.18 -0.52 5.21
CA GLY A 67 12.26 0.46 5.28
C GLY A 67 13.18 0.45 4.06
N MET A 68 14.49 0.29 4.26
CA MET A 68 15.47 0.30 3.19
C MET A 68 16.22 -1.02 3.12
N LEU A 69 16.34 -1.56 1.92
CA LEU A 69 17.31 -2.62 1.63
C LEU A 69 18.72 -2.04 1.51
N GLY A 70 19.72 -2.88 1.82
CA GLY A 70 21.11 -2.60 1.45
C GLY A 70 21.32 -2.67 -0.07
N LYS A 71 22.56 -2.95 -0.49
CA LYS A 71 22.86 -3.10 -1.92
C LYS A 71 22.33 -4.38 -2.54
N GLU A 72 22.01 -5.37 -1.74
CA GLU A 72 21.58 -6.70 -2.16
C GLU A 72 20.45 -7.19 -1.25
N GLY A 73 19.63 -8.10 -1.75
CA GLY A 73 18.54 -8.74 -1.04
C GLY A 73 17.16 -8.35 -1.55
N LEU A 74 16.14 -8.97 -0.97
CA LEU A 74 14.73 -8.74 -1.25
C LEU A 74 13.98 -8.65 0.07
N PHE A 75 12.93 -7.86 0.11
CA PHE A 75 11.96 -7.93 1.20
C PHE A 75 11.16 -9.23 1.08
N THR A 76 10.94 -9.84 2.21
CA THR A 76 10.05 -11.00 2.36
C THR A 76 8.99 -10.67 3.40
N GLU A 77 7.93 -11.46 3.48
CA GLU A 77 6.88 -11.31 4.49
C GLU A 77 7.39 -11.53 5.92
N GLN A 78 8.61 -12.07 6.07
CA GLN A 78 9.30 -12.25 7.36
C GLN A 78 10.23 -11.07 7.70
N THR A 79 10.40 -10.11 6.78
CA THR A 79 11.24 -8.92 7.03
C THR A 79 10.60 -8.06 8.11
N PRO A 80 11.34 -7.68 9.18
CA PRO A 80 10.81 -6.78 10.20
C PRO A 80 10.47 -5.41 9.63
N PHE A 81 9.39 -4.81 10.11
CA PHE A 81 9.04 -3.44 9.76
C PHE A 81 10.05 -2.44 10.32
N ALA A 82 10.52 -1.55 9.47
CA ALA A 82 11.46 -0.48 9.80
C ALA A 82 11.13 0.81 9.00
N PRO A 83 9.90 1.35 9.11
CA PRO A 83 9.45 2.48 8.30
C PRO A 83 10.24 3.75 8.57
N ASN A 84 10.60 4.50 7.52
CA ASN A 84 11.48 5.67 7.59
C ASN A 84 10.78 7.02 7.29
N SER A 85 9.48 7.03 7.07
CA SER A 85 8.69 8.25 6.83
C SER A 85 7.41 8.25 7.66
N PRO A 86 6.77 9.42 7.90
CA PRO A 86 5.45 9.47 8.53
C PRO A 86 4.40 8.65 7.77
N TYR A 87 4.44 8.68 6.43
CA TYR A 87 3.60 7.84 5.58
C TYR A 87 3.81 6.36 5.86
N SER A 88 5.03 5.84 5.70
CA SER A 88 5.30 4.41 5.89
C SER A 88 5.04 3.96 7.34
N SER A 89 5.30 4.83 8.32
CA SER A 89 4.95 4.58 9.74
C SER A 89 3.44 4.48 9.95
N SER A 90 2.66 5.33 9.29
CA SER A 90 1.20 5.25 9.36
C SER A 90 0.65 3.99 8.73
N LYS A 91 1.24 3.52 7.61
CA LYS A 91 0.86 2.26 6.95
C LYS A 91 1.26 1.05 7.81
N ALA A 92 2.48 1.01 8.36
CA ALA A 92 2.89 -0.04 9.29
C ALA A 92 1.99 -0.12 10.53
N SER A 93 1.55 1.03 11.05
CA SER A 93 0.58 1.08 12.14
C SER A 93 -0.77 0.49 11.76
N SER A 94 -1.25 0.76 10.54
CA SER A 94 -2.47 0.17 9.99
C SER A 94 -2.36 -1.35 9.86
N ASP A 95 -1.22 -1.84 9.35
CA ASP A 95 -0.95 -3.27 9.23
C ASP A 95 -1.01 -3.98 10.59
N HIS A 96 -0.43 -3.36 11.62
CA HIS A 96 -0.51 -3.86 12.99
C HIS A 96 -1.95 -3.87 13.54
N LEU A 97 -2.78 -2.89 13.20
CA LEU A 97 -4.21 -2.91 13.55
C LEU A 97 -4.93 -4.08 12.88
N VAL A 98 -4.76 -4.25 11.57
CA VAL A 98 -5.38 -5.35 10.83
C VAL A 98 -4.98 -6.71 11.40
N ARG A 99 -3.68 -6.90 11.65
CA ARG A 99 -3.15 -8.11 12.31
C ARG A 99 -3.76 -8.31 13.71
N ALA A 100 -3.90 -7.25 14.49
CA ALA A 100 -4.47 -7.33 15.84
C ALA A 100 -5.94 -7.75 15.81
N TRP A 101 -6.73 -7.28 14.84
CA TRP A 101 -8.14 -7.67 14.67
C TRP A 101 -8.28 -9.15 14.32
N HIS A 102 -7.37 -9.67 13.49
CA HIS A 102 -7.32 -11.12 13.24
C HIS A 102 -7.06 -11.91 14.53
N HIS A 103 -5.96 -11.61 15.23
CA HIS A 103 -5.54 -12.39 16.40
C HIS A 103 -6.45 -12.24 17.60
N THR A 104 -7.05 -11.06 17.80
CA THR A 104 -7.88 -10.78 18.97
C THR A 104 -9.33 -11.21 18.78
N PHE A 105 -9.87 -10.98 17.60
CA PHE A 105 -11.31 -11.18 17.35
C PHE A 105 -11.61 -12.33 16.37
N GLY A 106 -10.58 -12.92 15.76
CA GLY A 106 -10.75 -14.01 14.79
C GLY A 106 -11.31 -13.55 13.44
N MET A 107 -11.20 -12.25 13.13
CA MET A 107 -11.64 -11.69 11.86
C MET A 107 -10.80 -12.22 10.70
N ASP A 108 -11.41 -12.59 9.57
CA ASP A 108 -10.67 -12.99 8.37
C ASP A 108 -10.06 -11.75 7.72
N THR A 109 -8.78 -11.53 7.97
CA THR A 109 -8.03 -10.40 7.43
C THR A 109 -6.84 -10.85 6.59
N LEU A 110 -6.53 -10.08 5.56
CA LEU A 110 -5.37 -10.23 4.69
C LEU A 110 -4.66 -8.88 4.55
N ILE A 111 -3.34 -8.91 4.36
CA ILE A 111 -2.55 -7.72 4.07
C ILE A 111 -1.76 -7.95 2.79
N THR A 112 -1.67 -6.95 1.92
CA THR A 112 -0.72 -6.95 0.81
C THR A 112 0.25 -5.79 0.92
N HIS A 113 1.53 -6.04 0.65
CA HIS A 113 2.57 -5.01 0.56
C HIS A 113 3.01 -4.90 -0.89
N CYS A 114 2.53 -3.86 -1.58
CA CYS A 114 2.88 -3.66 -2.98
C CYS A 114 4.08 -2.74 -3.16
N SER A 115 4.83 -2.98 -4.23
CA SER A 115 5.85 -2.07 -4.72
C SER A 115 5.25 -0.88 -5.48
N ASN A 116 6.10 -0.04 -6.12
CA ASN A 116 5.64 1.17 -6.80
C ASN A 116 4.78 0.85 -8.02
N ASN A 117 3.51 1.18 -7.96
CA ASN A 117 2.59 0.99 -9.06
C ASN A 117 2.80 2.03 -10.16
N TYR A 118 2.61 1.62 -11.43
CA TYR A 118 2.52 2.50 -12.58
C TYR A 118 1.45 2.02 -13.55
N GLY A 119 0.96 2.91 -14.41
CA GLY A 119 0.00 2.53 -15.45
C GLY A 119 -1.02 3.63 -15.75
N PRO A 120 -2.08 3.28 -16.51
CA PRO A 120 -3.17 4.19 -16.84
C PRO A 120 -3.82 4.80 -15.60
N TYR A 121 -4.21 6.07 -15.72
CA TYR A 121 -4.90 6.83 -14.66
C TYR A 121 -4.08 7.09 -13.39
N GLN A 122 -2.77 6.82 -13.39
CA GLN A 122 -1.91 7.17 -12.26
C GLN A 122 -1.95 8.68 -12.00
N PHE A 123 -1.95 9.06 -10.73
CA PHE A 123 -2.02 10.46 -10.32
C PHE A 123 -0.86 11.29 -10.92
N PRO A 124 -1.14 12.45 -11.54
CA PRO A 124 -0.18 13.19 -12.38
C PRO A 124 1.07 13.73 -11.68
N GLU A 125 1.09 13.75 -10.34
CA GLU A 125 2.25 14.17 -9.55
C GLU A 125 3.26 13.03 -9.27
N LYS A 126 2.90 11.78 -9.59
CA LYS A 126 3.81 10.65 -9.44
C LYS A 126 4.88 10.66 -10.53
N LEU A 127 6.04 10.03 -10.24
CA LEU A 127 7.24 10.12 -11.06
C LEU A 127 6.97 9.91 -12.56
N ILE A 128 6.45 8.77 -12.95
CA ILE A 128 6.27 8.41 -14.37
C ILE A 128 5.33 9.37 -15.09
N PRO A 129 4.07 9.61 -14.66
CA PRO A 129 3.20 10.55 -15.38
C PRO A 129 3.69 11.99 -15.33
N LEU A 130 4.38 12.42 -14.27
CA LEU A 130 4.99 13.74 -14.17
C LEU A 130 6.08 13.93 -15.24
N MET A 131 6.98 12.93 -15.39
CA MET A 131 8.06 12.99 -16.39
C MET A 131 7.49 13.00 -17.80
N ILE A 132 6.55 12.12 -18.13
CA ILE A 132 5.87 12.10 -19.42
C ILE A 132 5.21 13.47 -19.73
N ARG A 133 4.46 13.99 -18.77
CA ARG A 133 3.79 15.31 -18.94
C ARG A 133 4.80 16.43 -19.17
N ASN A 134 5.88 16.47 -18.39
CA ASN A 134 6.90 17.51 -18.52
C ASN A 134 7.65 17.40 -19.85
N CYS A 135 8.01 16.19 -20.29
CA CYS A 135 8.58 15.97 -21.62
C CYS A 135 7.69 16.50 -22.74
N LEU A 136 6.40 16.17 -22.71
CA LEU A 136 5.44 16.63 -23.73
C LEU A 136 5.26 18.16 -23.75
N LEU A 137 5.46 18.81 -22.60
CA LEU A 137 5.36 20.26 -22.45
C LEU A 137 6.69 21.00 -22.62
N GLY A 138 7.79 20.29 -22.90
CA GLY A 138 9.13 20.89 -23.00
C GLY A 138 9.63 21.50 -21.68
N LYS A 139 9.18 20.97 -20.54
CA LYS A 139 9.58 21.42 -19.21
C LYS A 139 10.74 20.59 -18.66
N GLU A 140 11.44 21.14 -17.68
CA GLU A 140 12.48 20.43 -16.95
C GLU A 140 11.94 19.17 -16.26
N LEU A 141 12.77 18.13 -16.20
CA LEU A 141 12.47 16.86 -15.52
C LEU A 141 13.11 16.88 -14.13
N PRO A 142 12.33 17.12 -13.08
CA PRO A 142 12.87 17.19 -11.73
C PRO A 142 13.27 15.80 -11.24
N VAL A 143 14.55 15.61 -10.92
CA VAL A 143 15.06 14.41 -10.26
C VAL A 143 15.41 14.76 -8.83
N TYR A 144 14.80 14.05 -7.87
CA TYR A 144 15.06 14.28 -6.45
C TYR A 144 16.40 13.66 -6.01
N GLY A 145 17.19 14.43 -5.25
CA GLY A 145 18.49 13.99 -4.75
C GLY A 145 19.46 13.69 -5.90
N ASP A 146 20.18 12.58 -5.80
CA ASP A 146 21.13 12.08 -6.83
C ASP A 146 20.45 11.19 -7.89
N GLY A 147 19.18 10.82 -7.68
CA GLY A 147 18.43 9.95 -8.57
C GLY A 147 18.83 8.46 -8.53
N LEU A 148 19.68 8.07 -7.59
CA LEU A 148 20.16 6.69 -7.45
C LEU A 148 19.23 5.79 -6.62
N GLN A 149 18.12 6.34 -6.14
CA GLN A 149 17.11 5.54 -5.42
C GLN A 149 16.53 4.49 -6.36
N VAL A 150 16.64 3.23 -5.97
CA VAL A 150 16.07 2.09 -6.69
C VAL A 150 14.61 1.91 -6.26
N ARG A 151 13.76 1.65 -7.26
CA ARG A 151 12.34 1.33 -7.06
C ARG A 151 11.99 0.12 -7.90
N ASP A 152 11.24 -0.80 -7.31
CA ASP A 152 10.58 -1.87 -8.04
C ASP A 152 9.26 -1.34 -8.63
N TRP A 153 9.04 -1.55 -9.93
CA TRP A 153 7.89 -1.01 -10.66
C TRP A 153 6.91 -2.11 -11.04
N LEU A 154 5.71 -2.03 -10.50
CA LEU A 154 4.61 -2.98 -10.68
C LEU A 154 3.54 -2.37 -11.58
N TYR A 155 3.21 -3.05 -12.68
CA TYR A 155 2.12 -2.61 -13.54
C TYR A 155 0.78 -2.75 -12.83
N VAL A 156 -0.08 -1.74 -12.94
CA VAL A 156 -1.30 -1.63 -12.12
C VAL A 156 -2.30 -2.76 -12.36
N GLU A 157 -2.40 -3.28 -13.60
CA GLU A 157 -3.29 -4.41 -13.89
C GLU A 157 -2.77 -5.70 -13.25
N ASP A 158 -1.46 -5.96 -13.28
CA ASP A 158 -0.83 -7.09 -12.58
C ASP A 158 -1.07 -7.01 -11.07
N HIS A 159 -1.01 -5.77 -10.50
CA HIS A 159 -1.37 -5.57 -9.10
C HIS A 159 -2.83 -5.89 -8.84
N CYS A 160 -3.76 -5.48 -9.70
CA CYS A 160 -5.18 -5.81 -9.55
C CYS A 160 -5.42 -7.32 -9.62
N GLU A 161 -4.76 -8.04 -10.53
CA GLU A 161 -4.83 -9.50 -10.62
C GLU A 161 -4.27 -10.17 -9.36
N ALA A 162 -3.15 -9.67 -8.83
CA ALA A 162 -2.59 -10.18 -7.57
C ALA A 162 -3.54 -9.96 -6.39
N LEU A 163 -4.17 -8.78 -6.29
CA LEU A 163 -5.18 -8.50 -5.25
C LEU A 163 -6.37 -9.48 -5.36
N ASP A 164 -6.85 -9.75 -6.57
CA ASP A 164 -7.94 -10.73 -6.81
C ASP A 164 -7.55 -12.13 -6.35
N VAL A 165 -6.33 -12.57 -6.71
CA VAL A 165 -5.80 -13.87 -6.28
C VAL A 165 -5.65 -13.94 -4.76
N VAL A 166 -5.08 -12.93 -4.13
CA VAL A 166 -4.93 -12.89 -2.67
C VAL A 166 -6.28 -12.84 -1.99
N PHE A 167 -7.21 -12.05 -2.50
CA PHE A 167 -8.56 -11.96 -1.94
C PHE A 167 -9.28 -13.31 -1.94
N HIS A 168 -9.21 -14.07 -3.04
CA HIS A 168 -9.94 -15.33 -3.16
C HIS A 168 -9.19 -16.55 -2.60
N ARG A 169 -7.85 -16.55 -2.59
CA ARG A 169 -7.02 -17.72 -2.26
C ARG A 169 -6.09 -17.51 -1.07
N GLY A 170 -5.97 -16.28 -0.58
CA GLY A 170 -5.11 -15.96 0.57
C GLY A 170 -5.57 -16.65 1.84
N GLN A 171 -4.62 -17.04 2.67
CA GLN A 171 -4.85 -17.64 3.98
C GLN A 171 -5.13 -16.54 5.01
N SER A 172 -6.20 -16.70 5.76
CA SER A 172 -6.62 -15.74 6.80
C SER A 172 -5.49 -15.42 7.78
N GLY A 173 -5.26 -14.15 8.01
CA GLY A 173 -4.23 -13.63 8.92
C GLY A 173 -2.85 -13.45 8.28
N GLU A 174 -2.66 -13.87 7.02
CA GLU A 174 -1.36 -13.80 6.34
C GLU A 174 -1.17 -12.47 5.59
N SER A 175 0.11 -12.16 5.35
CA SER A 175 0.55 -11.04 4.53
C SER A 175 1.22 -11.55 3.26
N TYR A 176 1.13 -10.77 2.17
CA TYR A 176 1.64 -11.13 0.85
C TYR A 176 2.37 -9.94 0.22
N ASN A 177 3.63 -10.15 -0.19
CA ASN A 177 4.36 -9.17 -0.97
C ASN A 177 3.95 -9.26 -2.44
N VAL A 178 3.69 -8.11 -3.06
CA VAL A 178 3.31 -8.00 -4.46
C VAL A 178 4.28 -7.03 -5.15
N GLY A 179 5.29 -7.58 -5.81
CA GLY A 179 6.33 -6.83 -6.51
C GLY A 179 6.36 -7.11 -8.00
N GLY A 180 6.97 -6.19 -8.76
CA GLY A 180 7.13 -6.30 -10.21
C GLY A 180 8.36 -7.09 -10.63
N LEU A 181 9.32 -7.31 -9.73
CA LEU A 181 10.68 -7.80 -10.04
C LEU A 181 11.34 -7.00 -11.18
N ASN A 182 11.14 -5.68 -11.15
CA ASN A 182 11.50 -4.75 -12.20
C ASN A 182 12.09 -3.47 -11.56
N GLU A 183 13.28 -3.63 -10.99
CA GLU A 183 13.98 -2.57 -10.26
C GLU A 183 14.71 -1.64 -11.21
N TRP A 184 14.51 -0.34 -11.03
CA TRP A 184 15.18 0.73 -11.75
C TRP A 184 15.64 1.83 -10.79
N GLU A 185 16.83 2.38 -11.04
CA GLU A 185 17.20 3.68 -10.48
C GLU A 185 16.30 4.77 -11.07
N ASN A 186 15.85 5.71 -10.25
CA ASN A 186 14.99 6.80 -10.70
C ASN A 186 15.57 7.57 -11.88
N LEU A 187 16.90 7.86 -11.86
CA LEU A 187 17.58 8.55 -12.96
C LEU A 187 17.57 7.74 -14.26
N SER A 188 17.75 6.43 -14.17
CA SER A 188 17.70 5.53 -15.31
C SER A 188 16.30 5.48 -15.91
N MET A 189 15.25 5.40 -15.06
CA MET A 189 13.86 5.47 -15.47
C MET A 189 13.52 6.77 -16.20
N VAL A 190 13.99 7.92 -15.70
CA VAL A 190 13.73 9.24 -16.32
C VAL A 190 14.43 9.39 -17.67
N ARG A 191 15.56 8.73 -17.89
CA ARG A 191 16.30 8.78 -19.18
C ARG A 191 15.73 7.85 -20.23
N HIS A 192 14.97 6.84 -19.86
CA HIS A 192 14.35 5.86 -20.76
C HIS A 192 13.09 6.38 -21.38
#